data_005e85b7a54f51733d7ac59ada94671a
#
_entry.id   005e85b7a54f51733d7ac59ada94671a
#
_cell.length_a   1.000
_cell.length_b   1.000
_cell.length_c   1.000
_cell.angle_alpha   90.00
_cell.angle_beta   90.00
_cell.angle_gamma   90.00
#
_symmetry.space_group_name_H-M   'P 1'
#
loop_
_entity.id
_entity.type
_entity.pdbx_description
1 polymer ?
#
loop_
_entity_poly.entity_id
_entity_poly.type
_entity_poly.pdbx_seq_one_letter_code
_entity_poly.pdbx_strand_id
1 'polypeptide(L)'
;MPFGQRLQEVRRKNGMTQEEFAAQLKVSRQAVSKWESCRGYPEIEKIIFICNRYGVTMNELFCEEVPLPGREARAPEHPERRTLKTA
;
A
#
# COMPACT_ATOMS: atom_id res chain seq x y z
N MET A 1 -11.87 0.07 -0.19
CA MET A 1 -11.32 -1.15 0.42
C MET A 1 -10.09 -0.78 1.24
N PRO A 2 -10.03 -1.17 2.48
CA PRO A 2 -8.89 -0.81 3.32
C PRO A 2 -7.58 -1.43 2.84
N PHE A 3 -6.49 -0.81 3.25
CA PHE A 3 -5.16 -1.28 2.89
C PHE A 3 -4.97 -2.77 3.19
N GLY A 4 -5.40 -3.20 4.37
CA GLY A 4 -5.20 -4.60 4.77
C GLY A 4 -5.87 -5.58 3.83
N GLN A 5 -7.07 -5.23 3.37
CA GLN A 5 -7.78 -6.09 2.43
C GLN A 5 -7.12 -6.09 1.07
N ARG A 6 -6.60 -4.94 0.65
CA ARG A 6 -5.83 -4.88 -0.60
C ARG A 6 -4.61 -5.75 -0.53
N LEU A 7 -3.90 -5.67 0.59
CA LEU A 7 -2.71 -6.49 0.77
C LEU A 7 -3.06 -7.97 0.75
N GLN A 8 -4.16 -8.33 1.39
CA GLN A 8 -4.62 -9.70 1.39
C GLN A 8 -4.93 -10.17 -0.03
N GLU A 9 -5.54 -9.31 -0.84
CA GLU A 9 -5.83 -9.65 -2.22
C GLU A 9 -4.56 -9.90 -3.01
N VAL A 10 -3.55 -9.07 -2.82
CA VAL A 10 -2.27 -9.27 -3.50
C VAL A 10 -1.71 -10.64 -3.14
N ARG A 11 -1.74 -10.97 -1.86
CA ARG A 11 -1.24 -12.24 -1.39
C ARG A 11 -2.01 -13.41 -2.02
N ARG A 12 -3.34 -13.32 -1.97
CA ARG A 12 -4.18 -14.41 -2.47
C ARG A 12 -4.06 -14.58 -3.98
N LYS A 13 -3.96 -13.48 -4.70
CA LYS A 13 -3.80 -13.52 -6.14
C LYS A 13 -2.52 -14.26 -6.54
N ASN A 14 -1.53 -14.20 -5.67
CA ASN A 14 -0.25 -14.84 -5.93
C ASN A 14 -0.15 -16.21 -5.27
N GLY A 15 -1.28 -16.71 -4.76
CA GLY A 15 -1.36 -18.07 -4.25
C GLY A 15 -0.57 -18.35 -3.00
N MET A 16 -0.39 -17.35 -2.14
CA MET A 16 0.45 -17.49 -0.97
C MET A 16 -0.34 -17.49 0.33
N THR A 17 0.14 -18.26 1.29
CA THR A 17 -0.35 -18.14 2.67
C THR A 17 0.29 -16.91 3.30
N GLN A 18 -0.23 -16.51 4.47
CA GLN A 18 0.40 -15.42 5.22
C GLN A 18 1.85 -15.74 5.54
N GLU A 19 2.12 -16.97 5.86
CA GLU A 19 3.47 -17.40 6.21
C GLU A 19 4.42 -17.29 5.02
N GLU A 20 3.94 -17.70 3.84
CA GLU A 20 4.73 -17.60 2.63
C GLU A 20 4.99 -16.15 2.24
N PHE A 21 3.98 -15.33 2.38
CA PHE A 21 4.10 -13.92 2.08
C PHE A 21 5.11 -13.26 3.03
N ALA A 22 5.01 -13.60 4.32
CA ALA A 22 5.95 -13.09 5.32
C ALA A 22 7.38 -13.47 4.98
N ALA A 23 7.58 -14.70 4.54
CA ALA A 23 8.91 -15.15 4.14
C ALA A 23 9.46 -14.34 2.98
N GLN A 24 8.62 -14.02 2.01
CA GLN A 24 9.02 -13.19 0.88
C GLN A 24 9.45 -11.81 1.34
N LEU A 25 8.77 -11.28 2.35
CA LEU A 25 9.03 -9.93 2.85
C LEU A 25 10.06 -9.90 3.97
N LYS A 26 10.51 -11.07 4.40
CA LYS A 26 11.47 -11.20 5.49
C LYS A 26 10.94 -10.60 6.79
N VAL A 27 9.70 -10.89 7.07
CA VAL A 27 9.05 -10.44 8.31
C VAL A 27 8.35 -11.63 8.94
N SER A 28 7.81 -11.43 10.13
CA SER A 28 7.07 -12.49 10.80
C SER A 28 5.67 -12.61 10.23
N ARG A 29 5.08 -13.79 10.38
CA ARG A 29 3.70 -13.98 9.98
C ARG A 29 2.77 -13.04 10.76
N GLN A 30 3.11 -12.79 12.02
CA GLN A 30 2.32 -11.89 12.84
C GLN A 30 2.29 -10.48 12.25
N ALA A 31 3.40 -10.05 11.66
CA ALA A 31 3.43 -8.74 11.01
C ALA A 31 2.45 -8.70 9.85
N VAL A 32 2.46 -9.72 9.01
CA VAL A 32 1.53 -9.79 7.89
C VAL A 32 0.08 -9.81 8.38
N SER A 33 -0.18 -10.61 9.39
CA SER A 33 -1.52 -10.70 9.97
C SER A 33 -1.99 -9.34 10.47
N LYS A 34 -1.11 -8.62 11.13
CA LYS A 34 -1.42 -7.29 11.66
C LYS A 34 -1.76 -6.33 10.52
N TRP A 35 -0.96 -6.34 9.47
CA TRP A 35 -1.19 -5.46 8.33
C TRP A 35 -2.52 -5.80 7.64
N GLU A 36 -2.81 -7.08 7.46
CA GLU A 36 -4.02 -7.50 6.77
C GLU A 36 -5.27 -7.22 7.59
N SER A 37 -5.13 -7.11 8.89
CA SER A 37 -6.27 -6.75 9.75
C SER A 37 -6.34 -5.25 10.03
N CYS A 38 -5.57 -4.48 9.30
CA CYS A 38 -5.58 -3.02 9.36
C CYS A 38 -5.14 -2.48 10.71
N ARG A 39 -4.25 -3.19 11.40
CA ARG A 39 -3.74 -2.75 12.68
C ARG A 39 -2.32 -2.21 12.60
N GLY A 40 -1.82 -2.02 11.40
CA GLY A 40 -0.49 -1.47 11.20
C GLY A 40 -0.16 -1.48 9.73
N TYR A 41 0.98 -0.91 9.41
CA TYR A 41 1.44 -0.80 8.03
C TYR A 41 2.89 -1.26 7.94
N PRO A 42 3.28 -1.83 6.80
CA PRO A 42 4.69 -2.14 6.59
C PRO A 42 5.50 -0.85 6.48
N GLU A 43 6.78 -0.97 6.73
CA GLU A 43 7.71 0.12 6.48
C GLU A 43 7.77 0.40 4.99
N ILE A 44 8.14 1.63 4.65
CA ILE A 44 8.11 2.07 3.26
C ILE A 44 8.91 1.16 2.32
N GLU A 45 10.04 0.66 2.77
CA GLU A 45 10.84 -0.22 1.91
C GLU A 45 10.11 -1.53 1.63
N LYS A 46 9.32 -2.02 2.59
CA LYS A 46 8.53 -3.22 2.34
C LYS A 46 7.40 -2.94 1.36
N ILE A 47 6.81 -1.75 1.46
CA ILE A 47 5.77 -1.33 0.52
C ILE A 47 6.33 -1.27 -0.89
N ILE A 48 7.49 -0.68 -1.05
CA ILE A 48 8.14 -0.59 -2.35
C ILE A 48 8.42 -1.99 -2.89
N PHE A 49 8.92 -2.87 -2.03
CA PHE A 49 9.18 -4.25 -2.44
C PHE A 49 7.90 -4.93 -2.93
N ILE A 50 6.81 -4.76 -2.21
CA ILE A 50 5.52 -5.36 -2.59
C ILE A 50 5.09 -4.84 -3.96
N CYS A 51 5.18 -3.53 -4.15
CA CYS A 51 4.79 -2.94 -5.42
C CYS A 51 5.60 -3.49 -6.57
N ASN A 52 6.90 -3.56 -6.39
CA ASN A 52 7.79 -4.04 -7.46
C ASN A 52 7.63 -5.53 -7.72
N ARG A 53 7.53 -6.29 -6.65
CA ARG A 53 7.50 -7.75 -6.75
C ARG A 53 6.20 -8.27 -7.34
N TYR A 54 5.09 -7.64 -6.98
CA TYR A 54 3.78 -8.14 -7.35
C TYR A 54 3.05 -7.27 -8.36
N GLY A 55 3.72 -6.25 -8.85
CA GLY A 55 3.18 -5.46 -9.95
C GLY A 55 1.99 -4.60 -9.58
N VAL A 56 1.97 -4.10 -8.36
CA VAL A 56 0.90 -3.19 -7.93
C VAL A 56 1.53 -1.82 -7.66
N THR A 57 0.71 -0.79 -7.74
CA THR A 57 1.19 0.55 -7.44
C THR A 57 0.82 0.90 -6.01
N MET A 58 1.54 1.89 -5.48
CA MET A 58 1.19 2.42 -4.17
C MET A 58 -0.23 2.93 -4.17
N ASN A 59 -0.62 3.58 -5.26
CA ASN A 59 -1.97 4.09 -5.38
C ASN A 59 -3.00 2.98 -5.27
N GLU A 60 -2.72 1.85 -5.90
CA GLU A 60 -3.62 0.71 -5.82
C GLU A 60 -3.75 0.17 -4.41
N LEU A 61 -2.64 0.17 -3.67
CA LEU A 61 -2.67 -0.32 -2.30
C LEU A 61 -3.42 0.62 -1.35
N PHE A 62 -3.33 1.91 -1.60
CA PHE A 62 -3.83 2.90 -0.63
C PHE A 62 -5.02 3.72 -1.08
N CYS A 63 -5.44 3.60 -2.33
CA CYS A 63 -6.40 4.56 -2.90
C CYS A 63 -7.72 4.62 -2.16
N GLU A 64 -8.11 3.56 -1.50
CA GLU A 64 -9.37 3.56 -0.78
C GLU A 64 -9.19 3.64 0.71
N GLU A 65 -7.96 3.77 1.11
CA GLU A 65 -7.61 3.83 2.51
C GLU A 65 -7.90 5.21 3.08
N VAL A 66 -7.56 6.21 2.31
CA VAL A 66 -7.65 7.59 2.76
C VAL A 66 -8.43 8.39 1.75
N PRO A 67 -9.71 8.60 1.99
CA PRO A 67 -10.45 9.53 1.15
C PRO A 67 -9.85 10.90 1.35
N LEU A 68 -9.63 11.59 0.26
CA LEU A 68 -8.97 12.89 0.31
C LEU A 68 -10.01 13.99 0.37
N PRO A 69 -10.32 14.46 1.55
CA PRO A 69 -11.32 15.51 1.64
C PRO A 69 -10.83 16.71 0.90
N GLY A 70 -11.63 17.19 0.11
CA GLY A 70 -11.26 18.37 -0.59
C GLY A 70 -10.15 18.16 -1.51
N ARG A 71 -9.53 17.35 -1.41
CA ARG A 71 -8.55 17.23 -2.24
C ARG A 71 -8.95 16.60 -3.37
N GLU A 72 -9.72 16.54 -2.92
CA GLU A 72 -10.15 16.34 -3.46
C GLU A 72 -10.15 16.88 -4.29
N ALA A 73 -9.66 17.09 -4.05
CA ALA A 73 -9.21 17.69 -4.64
C ALA A 73 -8.47 17.83 -5.13
N ARG A 74 -8.05 17.95 -5.19
CA ARG A 74 -7.01 18.44 -5.62
C ARG A 74 -6.34 18.29 -6.14
N ALA A 75 -6.10 18.44 -6.09
CA ALA A 75 -5.28 18.78 -6.46
C ALA A 75 -4.62 18.75 -6.78
N PRO A 76 -4.18 18.99 -6.78
CA PRO A 76 -3.29 19.36 -7.03
C PRO A 76 -2.64 19.31 -7.17
N GLU A 77 -2.25 19.36 -6.99
CA GLU A 77 -1.57 19.92 -7.02
C GLU A 77 -1.03 19.90 -7.09
N HIS A 78 -0.76 19.96 -6.98
CA HIS A 78 0.03 20.60 -6.97
C HIS A 78 0.37 20.72 -7.30
N PRO A 79 0.38 20.78 -7.37
CA PRO A 79 0.96 21.40 -7.63
C PRO A 79 1.36 21.43 -7.55
N GLU A 80 1.45 21.43 -7.41
CA GLU A 80 1.94 22.06 -7.33
C GLU A 80 2.41 21.82 -7.14
N ARG A 81 2.60 21.70 -7.13
CA ARG A 81 3.25 22.18 -7.11
C ARG A 81 3.62 22.07 -7.25
N ARG A 82 3.76 22.03 -7.38
CA ARG A 82 4.27 22.66 -7.66
C ARG A 82 4.64 22.71 -7.90
N THR A 83 4.68 22.75 -7.98
CA THR A 83 5.13 23.40 -8.35
C THR A 83 5.35 23.54 -8.49
N LEU A 84 5.64 23.61 -8.57
CA LEU A 84 5.93 24.27 -8.88
C LEU A 84 5.86 24.59 -9.18
N LYS A 85 6.00 24.70 -9.25
CA LYS A 85 5.99 25.43 -9.66
C LYS A 85 6.03 25.74 -10.06
N THR A 86 6.34 25.56 -10.09
CA THR A 86 6.42 26.12 -10.57
C THR A 86 6.32 26.43 -10.85
N ALA A 87 6.33 26.43 -10.78
CA ALA A 87 6.39 27.01 -11.18
C ALA A 87 6.38 27.28 -11.27
#